data_d876dba99a16cf6aa8db87000c2b78fc
#
_entry.id   d876dba99a16cf6aa8db87000c2b78fc
#
_cell.length_a   1.000
_cell.length_b   1.000
_cell.length_c   1.000
_cell.angle_alpha   90.00
_cell.angle_beta   90.00
_cell.angle_gamma   90.00
#
_symmetry.space_group_name_H-M   'P 1'
#
loop_
_entity.id
_entity.type
_entity.pdbx_description
1 polymer ?
#
loop_
_entity_poly.entity_id
_entity_poly.type
_entity_poly.pdbx_seq_one_letter_code
_entity_poly.pdbx_strand_id
1 'polypeptide(L)'
;AFEAIMSELETTLLEADMGHIAVDAVLSEMRSKLIGSPLPKKGDVGHLLDATLVSALDSLLRVSYWDFDQTIETLLDEEPPVVIMLVGVNGTGKTTTAAKISYRLIQRGLSVVLGAADTFRAGAIDQLSDHAERIGARCVKSQRGGDSAAVARDAIDSAKARGDDVVIIDTAGRMQNKTNLMQELKKVHRVASPHIVLFVGDALAGNDAVEQARKFQSVLHFDGAVLTKLDTDARGGAALSIAHATNRPIVLAGSGQEYQDLIDFEPVHFLTKLLSEDIDPSAFKIFGVDAQ
;
A
#
# COMPACT_ATOMS: atom_id res chain seq x y z
N ALA A 1 -2.20 16.75 -34.34
CA ALA A 1 -1.27 15.67 -34.00
C ALA A 1 -1.12 15.51 -32.49
N PHE A 2 -0.67 16.54 -31.73
CA PHE A 2 -0.46 16.47 -30.28
C PHE A 2 -1.70 16.08 -29.49
N GLU A 3 -2.83 16.77 -29.73
CA GLU A 3 -4.09 16.45 -29.01
C GLU A 3 -4.63 15.05 -29.35
N ALA A 4 -4.36 14.54 -30.56
CA ALA A 4 -4.75 13.16 -30.91
C ALA A 4 -3.93 12.12 -30.10
N ILE A 5 -2.64 12.36 -29.89
CA ILE A 5 -1.78 11.50 -29.06
C ILE A 5 -2.21 11.56 -27.60
N MET A 6 -2.53 12.74 -27.08
CA MET A 6 -3.01 12.88 -25.71
C MET A 6 -4.35 12.16 -25.48
N SER A 7 -5.24 12.19 -26.47
CA SER A 7 -6.52 11.47 -26.40
C SER A 7 -6.35 9.95 -26.50
N GLU A 8 -5.37 9.47 -27.26
CA GLU A 8 -5.02 8.05 -27.33
C GLU A 8 -4.43 7.56 -26.00
N LEU A 9 -3.51 8.33 -25.40
CA LEU A 9 -2.97 8.06 -24.06
C LEU A 9 -4.05 8.04 -22.99
N GLU A 10 -4.99 8.99 -23.03
CA GLU A 10 -6.15 9.02 -22.12
C GLU A 10 -6.92 7.70 -22.18
N THR A 11 -7.23 7.24 -23.39
CA THR A 11 -7.95 5.98 -23.60
C THR A 11 -7.14 4.80 -23.03
N THR A 12 -5.86 4.72 -23.35
CA THR A 12 -4.97 3.63 -22.87
C THR A 12 -4.89 3.58 -21.34
N LEU A 13 -4.75 4.74 -20.67
CA LEU A 13 -4.69 4.82 -19.22
C LEU A 13 -6.02 4.43 -18.55
N LEU A 14 -7.15 4.79 -19.17
CA LEU A 14 -8.47 4.38 -18.71
C LEU A 14 -8.71 2.87 -18.91
N GLU A 15 -8.25 2.30 -20.01
CA GLU A 15 -8.28 0.85 -20.27
C GLU A 15 -7.42 0.05 -19.28
N ALA A 16 -6.37 0.68 -18.73
CA ALA A 16 -5.57 0.14 -17.64
C ALA A 16 -6.25 0.24 -16.25
N ASP A 17 -7.56 0.51 -16.20
CA ASP A 17 -8.35 0.72 -14.97
C ASP A 17 -7.86 1.88 -14.09
N MET A 18 -7.17 2.85 -14.66
CA MET A 18 -6.79 4.06 -13.97
C MET A 18 -8.00 5.00 -13.85
N GLY A 19 -8.23 5.55 -12.65
CA GLY A 19 -9.35 6.46 -12.41
C GLY A 19 -9.19 7.79 -13.17
N HIS A 20 -10.28 8.37 -13.68
CA HIS A 20 -10.28 9.59 -14.48
C HIS A 20 -9.47 10.74 -13.88
N ILE A 21 -9.60 10.98 -12.55
CA ILE A 21 -8.90 12.08 -11.88
C ILE A 21 -7.38 11.87 -11.92
N ALA A 22 -6.92 10.62 -11.77
CA ALA A 22 -5.50 10.30 -11.87
C ALA A 22 -4.99 10.41 -13.31
N VAL A 23 -5.80 9.99 -14.30
CA VAL A 23 -5.50 10.16 -15.73
C VAL A 23 -5.35 11.65 -16.07
N ASP A 24 -6.30 12.49 -15.67
CA ASP A 24 -6.24 13.95 -15.88
C ASP A 24 -4.98 14.57 -15.28
N ALA A 25 -4.56 14.13 -14.09
CA ALA A 25 -3.34 14.61 -13.44
C ALA A 25 -2.09 14.25 -14.24
N VAL A 26 -1.98 12.99 -14.71
CA VAL A 26 -0.85 12.53 -15.54
C VAL A 26 -0.78 13.32 -16.85
N LEU A 27 -1.91 13.45 -17.55
CA LEU A 27 -1.98 14.18 -18.81
C LEU A 27 -1.64 15.67 -18.63
N SER A 28 -2.10 16.28 -17.52
CA SER A 28 -1.78 17.66 -17.19
C SER A 28 -0.27 17.85 -16.92
N GLU A 29 0.35 16.94 -16.19
CA GLU A 29 1.80 16.97 -15.94
C GLU A 29 2.59 16.79 -17.25
N MET A 30 2.18 15.85 -18.11
CA MET A 30 2.79 15.63 -19.42
C MET A 30 2.69 16.90 -20.29
N ARG A 31 1.50 17.53 -20.35
CA ARG A 31 1.31 18.80 -21.07
C ARG A 31 2.28 19.87 -20.57
N SER A 32 2.37 20.03 -19.26
CA SER A 32 3.26 21.01 -18.62
C SER A 32 4.73 20.77 -18.98
N LYS A 33 5.19 19.52 -19.01
CA LYS A 33 6.57 19.17 -19.35
C LYS A 33 6.89 19.31 -20.85
N LEU A 34 5.90 19.10 -21.71
CA LEU A 34 6.07 19.13 -23.17
C LEU A 34 5.89 20.53 -23.75
N ILE A 35 5.08 21.39 -23.13
CA ILE A 35 4.91 22.78 -23.57
C ILE A 35 6.21 23.56 -23.33
N GLY A 36 6.80 24.06 -24.41
CA GLY A 36 8.05 24.84 -24.35
C GLY A 36 9.33 24.01 -24.43
N SER A 37 9.23 22.69 -24.45
CA SER A 37 10.37 21.84 -24.72
C SER A 37 10.79 21.94 -26.20
N PRO A 38 12.10 22.01 -26.52
CA PRO A 38 12.54 21.99 -27.91
C PRO A 38 12.14 20.65 -28.52
N LEU A 39 11.42 20.71 -29.65
CA LEU A 39 11.03 19.52 -30.38
C LEU A 39 12.29 18.77 -30.86
N PRO A 40 12.44 17.48 -30.54
CA PRO A 40 13.55 16.68 -31.02
C PRO A 40 13.48 16.53 -32.55
N LYS A 41 14.62 16.22 -33.15
CA LYS A 41 14.70 15.93 -34.60
C LYS A 41 13.77 14.77 -34.97
N LYS A 42 13.24 14.76 -36.21
CA LYS A 42 12.36 13.70 -36.71
C LYS A 42 12.87 12.30 -36.34
N GLY A 43 12.12 11.58 -35.49
CA GLY A 43 12.46 10.24 -35.02
C GLY A 43 12.41 10.10 -33.48
N ASP A 44 12.62 11.18 -32.69
CA ASP A 44 12.72 11.12 -31.24
C ASP A 44 11.42 11.55 -30.51
N VAL A 45 10.35 11.87 -31.23
CA VAL A 45 9.09 12.37 -30.59
C VAL A 45 8.42 11.25 -29.78
N GLY A 46 8.41 10.02 -30.30
CA GLY A 46 7.86 8.86 -29.59
C GLY A 46 8.60 8.63 -28.27
N HIS A 47 9.91 8.54 -28.32
CA HIS A 47 10.73 8.37 -27.13
C HIS A 47 10.57 9.51 -26.10
N LEU A 48 10.42 10.77 -26.55
CA LEU A 48 10.16 11.89 -25.66
C LEU A 48 8.80 11.75 -24.96
N LEU A 49 7.77 11.31 -25.68
CA LEU A 49 6.44 11.08 -25.12
C LEU A 49 6.47 9.95 -24.10
N ASP A 50 7.09 8.83 -24.42
CA ASP A 50 7.25 7.68 -23.53
C ASP A 50 8.01 8.05 -22.25
N ALA A 51 9.15 8.72 -22.39
CA ALA A 51 9.93 9.18 -21.23
C ALA A 51 9.16 10.19 -20.35
N THR A 52 8.36 11.05 -20.98
CA THR A 52 7.54 12.03 -20.26
C THR A 52 6.40 11.33 -19.52
N LEU A 53 5.76 10.32 -20.13
CA LEU A 53 4.72 9.51 -19.49
C LEU A 53 5.29 8.75 -18.29
N VAL A 54 6.39 8.03 -18.47
CA VAL A 54 7.04 7.29 -17.37
C VAL A 54 7.41 8.24 -16.22
N SER A 55 7.97 9.40 -16.54
CA SER A 55 8.31 10.42 -15.54
C SER A 55 7.09 10.96 -14.80
N ALA A 56 5.95 11.17 -15.46
CA ALA A 56 4.72 11.63 -14.82
C ALA A 56 4.12 10.56 -13.91
N LEU A 57 4.09 9.30 -14.35
CA LEU A 57 3.61 8.18 -13.56
C LEU A 57 4.52 7.90 -12.34
N ASP A 58 5.83 7.96 -12.51
CA ASP A 58 6.78 7.80 -11.40
C ASP A 58 6.63 8.91 -10.36
N SER A 59 6.49 10.15 -10.78
CA SER A 59 6.24 11.30 -9.88
C SER A 59 4.98 11.09 -9.05
N LEU A 60 3.93 10.55 -9.65
CA LEU A 60 2.67 10.24 -8.97
C LEU A 60 2.84 9.14 -7.91
N LEU A 61 3.58 8.08 -8.23
CA LEU A 61 3.81 6.95 -7.31
C LEU A 61 4.80 7.29 -6.19
N ARG A 62 5.74 8.21 -6.41
CA ARG A 62 6.73 8.63 -5.40
C ARG A 62 6.22 9.68 -4.43
N VAL A 63 4.98 10.10 -4.53
CA VAL A 63 4.42 11.09 -3.61
C VAL A 63 4.55 10.62 -2.16
N SER A 64 5.25 11.40 -1.33
CA SER A 64 5.51 11.09 0.09
C SER A 64 6.09 9.67 0.33
N TYR A 65 6.85 9.13 -0.63
CA TYR A 65 7.42 7.79 -0.54
C TYR A 65 8.39 7.65 0.64
N TRP A 66 8.33 6.50 1.31
CA TRP A 66 9.24 6.11 2.38
C TRP A 66 9.52 4.60 2.32
N ASP A 67 10.72 4.21 2.74
CA ASP A 67 11.14 2.81 2.81
C ASP A 67 10.63 2.17 4.10
N PHE A 68 9.97 1.01 3.98
CA PHE A 68 9.34 0.33 5.12
C PHE A 68 10.38 -0.14 6.13
N ASP A 69 11.40 -0.88 5.70
CA ASP A 69 12.38 -1.46 6.62
C ASP A 69 13.24 -0.40 7.30
N GLN A 70 13.70 0.60 6.55
CA GLN A 70 14.48 1.71 7.09
C GLN A 70 13.66 2.52 8.10
N THR A 71 12.37 2.71 7.85
CA THR A 71 11.50 3.44 8.80
C THR A 71 11.31 2.64 10.07
N ILE A 72 11.12 1.31 10.00
CA ILE A 72 11.05 0.45 11.20
C ILE A 72 12.36 0.55 12.01
N GLU A 73 13.52 0.43 11.36
CA GLU A 73 14.83 0.55 12.04
C GLU A 73 14.96 1.90 12.76
N THR A 74 14.62 2.99 12.08
CA THR A 74 14.66 4.34 12.67
C THR A 74 13.76 4.47 13.90
N LEU A 75 12.52 3.95 13.83
CA LEU A 75 11.57 4.01 14.94
C LEU A 75 11.99 3.12 16.12
N LEU A 76 12.63 1.98 15.86
CA LEU A 76 13.18 1.11 16.90
C LEU A 76 14.31 1.77 17.72
N ASP A 77 15.10 2.60 17.05
CA ASP A 77 16.17 3.36 17.71
C ASP A 77 15.61 4.48 18.61
N GLU A 78 14.40 4.94 18.34
CA GLU A 78 13.74 5.99 19.13
C GLU A 78 13.02 5.43 20.36
N GLU A 79 11.98 4.61 20.15
CA GLU A 79 11.13 4.09 21.25
C GLU A 79 10.44 2.76 20.87
N PRO A 80 11.01 1.58 21.21
CA PRO A 80 10.33 0.31 21.05
C PRO A 80 9.21 0.09 22.10
N PRO A 81 8.15 -0.67 21.82
CA PRO A 81 7.89 -1.33 20.54
C PRO A 81 7.35 -0.39 19.48
N VAL A 82 7.73 -0.60 18.23
CA VAL A 82 7.10 0.06 17.10
C VAL A 82 5.70 -0.51 16.89
N VAL A 83 4.69 0.35 16.86
CA VAL A 83 3.28 -0.04 16.72
C VAL A 83 2.80 0.24 15.30
N ILE A 84 2.37 -0.81 14.59
CA ILE A 84 1.80 -0.75 13.25
C ILE A 84 0.32 -1.13 13.32
N MET A 85 -0.54 -0.29 12.76
CA MET A 85 -1.98 -0.55 12.68
C MET A 85 -2.37 -0.81 11.23
N LEU A 86 -2.99 -1.96 10.95
CA LEU A 86 -3.51 -2.29 9.63
C LEU A 86 -4.99 -1.95 9.54
N VAL A 87 -5.38 -1.22 8.50
CA VAL A 87 -6.77 -0.83 8.21
C VAL A 87 -7.15 -1.18 6.78
N GLY A 88 -8.44 -1.34 6.53
CA GLY A 88 -8.96 -1.73 5.21
C GLY A 88 -10.22 -2.56 5.34
N VAL A 89 -10.92 -2.84 4.23
CA VAL A 89 -12.16 -3.62 4.27
C VAL A 89 -11.92 -5.11 4.44
N ASN A 90 -12.97 -5.85 4.78
CA ASN A 90 -12.90 -7.31 4.83
C ASN A 90 -12.60 -7.89 3.45
N GLY A 91 -11.77 -8.93 3.41
CA GLY A 91 -11.39 -9.61 2.17
C GLY A 91 -10.20 -9.01 1.42
N THR A 92 -9.67 -7.86 1.85
CA THR A 92 -8.47 -7.27 1.23
C THR A 92 -7.16 -7.94 1.65
N GLY A 93 -7.20 -8.90 2.56
CA GLY A 93 -6.00 -9.61 3.00
C GLY A 93 -5.27 -9.01 4.20
N LYS A 94 -5.93 -8.17 5.04
CA LYS A 94 -5.30 -7.56 6.23
C LYS A 94 -4.63 -8.58 7.15
N THR A 95 -5.36 -9.62 7.56
CA THR A 95 -4.84 -10.67 8.45
C THR A 95 -3.62 -11.39 7.85
N THR A 96 -3.69 -11.72 6.57
CA THR A 96 -2.56 -12.31 5.83
C THR A 96 -1.39 -11.33 5.71
N THR A 97 -1.69 -10.05 5.47
CA THR A 97 -0.65 -9.00 5.41
C THR A 97 0.02 -8.80 6.77
N ALA A 98 -0.75 -8.84 7.88
CA ALA A 98 -0.18 -8.83 9.23
C ALA A 98 0.83 -9.97 9.42
N ALA A 99 0.47 -11.18 9.01
CA ALA A 99 1.35 -12.33 9.08
C ALA A 99 2.60 -12.19 8.19
N LYS A 100 2.45 -11.69 6.97
CA LYS A 100 3.58 -11.47 6.03
C LYS A 100 4.55 -10.40 6.53
N ILE A 101 4.04 -9.28 7.05
CA ILE A 101 4.88 -8.24 7.67
C ILE A 101 5.61 -8.82 8.89
N SER A 102 4.89 -9.57 9.74
CA SER A 102 5.50 -10.23 10.91
C SER A 102 6.60 -11.18 10.50
N TYR A 103 6.37 -12.04 9.51
CA TYR A 103 7.36 -12.96 8.98
C TYR A 103 8.61 -12.21 8.47
N ARG A 104 8.41 -11.15 7.66
CA ARG A 104 9.50 -10.29 7.16
C ARG A 104 10.36 -9.71 8.29
N LEU A 105 9.73 -9.20 9.34
CA LEU A 105 10.44 -8.61 10.49
C LEU A 105 11.15 -9.66 11.33
N ILE A 106 10.55 -10.84 11.55
CA ILE A 106 11.16 -11.97 12.25
C ILE A 106 12.39 -12.49 11.50
N GLN A 107 12.34 -12.57 10.16
CA GLN A 107 13.51 -12.94 9.35
C GLN A 107 14.67 -11.95 9.49
N ARG A 108 14.40 -10.72 9.90
CA ARG A 108 15.41 -9.69 10.23
C ARG A 108 15.86 -9.75 11.69
N GLY A 109 15.40 -10.71 12.48
CA GLY A 109 15.79 -10.92 13.87
C GLY A 109 14.95 -10.14 14.88
N LEU A 110 13.83 -9.50 14.46
CA LEU A 110 12.96 -8.74 15.35
C LEU A 110 11.90 -9.64 15.98
N SER A 111 11.53 -9.33 17.22
CA SER A 111 10.41 -9.98 17.91
C SER A 111 9.11 -9.25 17.62
N VAL A 112 8.05 -10.01 17.31
CA VAL A 112 6.76 -9.45 16.88
C VAL A 112 5.61 -9.98 17.72
N VAL A 113 4.72 -9.06 18.11
CA VAL A 113 3.44 -9.35 18.77
C VAL A 113 2.30 -8.95 17.83
N LEU A 114 1.37 -9.87 17.59
CA LEU A 114 0.15 -9.63 16.85
C LEU A 114 -1.00 -9.33 17.80
N GLY A 115 -1.74 -8.25 17.55
CA GLY A 115 -2.97 -7.90 18.27
C GLY A 115 -4.20 -8.23 17.42
N ALA A 116 -5.02 -9.20 17.84
CA ALA A 116 -6.23 -9.63 17.15
C ALA A 116 -7.40 -8.68 17.45
N ALA A 117 -7.39 -7.49 16.86
CA ALA A 117 -8.38 -6.45 17.10
C ALA A 117 -9.63 -6.53 16.19
N ASP A 118 -9.73 -7.49 15.26
CA ASP A 118 -11.00 -7.87 14.62
C ASP A 118 -11.78 -8.83 15.54
N THR A 119 -12.29 -8.31 16.65
CA THR A 119 -12.91 -9.10 17.72
C THR A 119 -14.29 -9.64 17.38
N PHE A 120 -14.94 -9.13 16.35
CA PHE A 120 -16.28 -9.57 15.95
C PHE A 120 -16.26 -10.86 15.12
N ARG A 121 -15.18 -11.10 14.38
CA ARG A 121 -15.04 -12.27 13.54
C ARG A 121 -14.19 -13.34 14.23
N ALA A 122 -14.87 -14.35 14.79
CA ALA A 122 -14.16 -15.47 15.44
C ALA A 122 -13.10 -16.11 14.51
N GLY A 123 -13.46 -16.32 13.26
CA GLY A 123 -12.52 -16.87 12.27
C GLY A 123 -11.32 -15.96 11.98
N ALA A 124 -11.41 -14.64 12.15
CA ALA A 124 -10.27 -13.74 12.00
C ALA A 124 -9.30 -13.88 13.19
N ILE A 125 -9.83 -14.01 14.41
CA ILE A 125 -9.02 -14.24 15.61
C ILE A 125 -8.26 -15.55 15.50
N ASP A 126 -8.96 -16.63 15.12
CA ASP A 126 -8.35 -17.96 14.96
C ASP A 126 -7.31 -17.95 13.83
N GLN A 127 -7.64 -17.37 12.68
CA GLN A 127 -6.72 -17.23 11.54
C GLN A 127 -5.44 -16.49 11.93
N LEU A 128 -5.55 -15.37 12.65
CA LEU A 128 -4.37 -14.61 13.08
C LEU A 128 -3.53 -15.40 14.09
N SER A 129 -4.18 -16.15 14.99
CA SER A 129 -3.50 -17.03 15.94
C SER A 129 -2.73 -18.16 15.25
N ASP A 130 -3.34 -18.81 14.25
CA ASP A 130 -2.71 -19.86 13.46
C ASP A 130 -1.50 -19.33 12.68
N HIS A 131 -1.62 -18.14 12.11
CA HIS A 131 -0.48 -17.46 11.46
C HIS A 131 0.64 -17.18 12.47
N ALA A 132 0.31 -16.64 13.64
CA ALA A 132 1.29 -16.34 14.69
C ALA A 132 2.09 -17.57 15.09
N GLU A 133 1.40 -18.70 15.33
CA GLU A 133 2.05 -19.97 15.68
C GLU A 133 3.01 -20.44 14.58
N ARG A 134 2.57 -20.42 13.32
CA ARG A 134 3.38 -20.87 12.17
C ARG A 134 4.65 -20.05 11.96
N ILE A 135 4.59 -18.73 12.20
CA ILE A 135 5.74 -17.84 11.98
C ILE A 135 6.58 -17.57 13.24
N GLY A 136 6.17 -18.11 14.39
CA GLY A 136 6.87 -17.90 15.65
C GLY A 136 6.64 -16.53 16.30
N ALA A 137 5.51 -15.85 15.98
CA ALA A 137 5.08 -14.62 16.63
C ALA A 137 4.18 -14.92 17.84
N ARG A 138 4.08 -13.96 18.75
CA ARG A 138 3.06 -14.02 19.81
C ARG A 138 1.76 -13.37 19.31
N CYS A 139 0.61 -13.87 19.78
CA CYS A 139 -0.68 -13.30 19.46
C CYS A 139 -1.44 -12.95 20.76
N VAL A 140 -1.86 -11.70 20.88
CA VAL A 140 -2.74 -11.22 21.94
C VAL A 140 -4.16 -11.12 21.38
N LYS A 141 -5.10 -11.79 22.04
CA LYS A 141 -6.49 -11.89 21.63
C LYS A 141 -7.44 -11.81 22.83
N SER A 142 -8.67 -11.41 22.58
CA SER A 142 -9.76 -11.48 23.55
C SER A 142 -10.79 -12.51 23.13
N GLN A 143 -11.81 -12.70 23.99
CA GLN A 143 -13.01 -13.43 23.59
C GLN A 143 -13.74 -12.68 22.47
N ARG A 144 -14.51 -13.41 21.68
CA ARG A 144 -15.34 -12.86 20.60
C ARG A 144 -16.24 -11.73 21.14
N GLY A 145 -16.26 -10.61 20.45
CA GLY A 145 -17.04 -9.41 20.82
C GLY A 145 -16.38 -8.55 21.89
N GLY A 146 -15.13 -8.84 22.25
CA GLY A 146 -14.35 -7.99 23.16
C GLY A 146 -14.04 -6.60 22.56
N ASP A 147 -13.53 -5.70 23.40
CA ASP A 147 -13.16 -4.35 22.98
C ASP A 147 -11.85 -4.38 22.17
N SER A 148 -11.93 -4.05 20.88
CA SER A 148 -10.78 -3.99 19.96
C SER A 148 -9.65 -3.09 20.45
N ALA A 149 -10.00 -1.97 21.10
CA ALA A 149 -9.01 -1.04 21.66
C ALA A 149 -8.31 -1.60 22.90
N ALA A 150 -9.01 -2.41 23.71
CA ALA A 150 -8.40 -3.12 24.82
C ALA A 150 -7.40 -4.17 24.34
N VAL A 151 -7.74 -4.93 23.30
CA VAL A 151 -6.80 -5.90 22.68
C VAL A 151 -5.54 -5.21 22.17
N ALA A 152 -5.69 -4.06 21.49
CA ALA A 152 -4.55 -3.29 21.00
C ALA A 152 -3.66 -2.82 22.16
N ARG A 153 -4.24 -2.30 23.24
CA ARG A 153 -3.51 -1.91 24.45
C ARG A 153 -2.78 -3.08 25.07
N ASP A 154 -3.48 -4.20 25.28
CA ASP A 154 -2.92 -5.40 25.91
C ASP A 154 -1.73 -5.95 25.10
N ALA A 155 -1.81 -5.89 23.75
CA ALA A 155 -0.70 -6.28 22.88
C ALA A 155 0.52 -5.37 23.09
N ILE A 156 0.31 -4.06 23.17
CA ILE A 156 1.38 -3.07 23.39
C ILE A 156 1.98 -3.22 24.79
N ASP A 157 1.16 -3.34 25.82
CA ASP A 157 1.61 -3.49 27.20
C ASP A 157 2.39 -4.81 27.38
N SER A 158 1.91 -5.88 26.73
CA SER A 158 2.59 -7.17 26.71
C SER A 158 3.95 -7.10 25.99
N ALA A 159 4.03 -6.37 24.89
CA ALA A 159 5.29 -6.16 24.18
C ALA A 159 6.28 -5.36 25.01
N LYS A 160 5.86 -4.25 25.62
CA LYS A 160 6.69 -3.43 26.53
C LYS A 160 7.23 -4.24 27.70
N ALA A 161 6.37 -5.06 28.33
CA ALA A 161 6.75 -5.85 29.49
C ALA A 161 7.77 -6.95 29.16
N ARG A 162 7.84 -7.41 27.92
CA ARG A 162 8.76 -8.46 27.49
C ARG A 162 9.94 -7.96 26.65
N GLY A 163 9.93 -6.69 26.29
CA GLY A 163 10.95 -6.11 25.42
C GLY A 163 10.85 -6.58 23.97
N ASP A 164 9.62 -6.83 23.48
CA ASP A 164 9.42 -7.13 22.06
C ASP A 164 9.55 -5.87 21.21
N ASP A 165 10.00 -6.04 19.96
CA ASP A 165 10.38 -4.93 19.09
C ASP A 165 9.19 -4.30 18.37
N VAL A 166 8.24 -5.10 17.89
CA VAL A 166 7.15 -4.63 17.02
C VAL A 166 5.81 -5.19 17.46
N VAL A 167 4.77 -4.36 17.43
CA VAL A 167 3.37 -4.75 17.59
C VAL A 167 2.62 -4.47 16.31
N ILE A 168 1.93 -5.46 15.76
CA ILE A 168 1.05 -5.31 14.59
C ILE A 168 -0.39 -5.54 15.00
N ILE A 169 -1.24 -4.54 14.79
CA ILE A 169 -2.66 -4.58 15.15
C ILE A 169 -3.48 -4.86 13.89
N ASP A 170 -4.10 -6.05 13.84
CA ASP A 170 -5.05 -6.43 12.79
C ASP A 170 -6.46 -6.00 13.19
N THR A 171 -7.05 -5.07 12.44
CA THR A 171 -8.33 -4.45 12.79
C THR A 171 -9.51 -5.00 11.99
N ALA A 172 -10.73 -4.71 12.46
CA ALA A 172 -11.97 -5.00 11.74
C ALA A 172 -12.05 -4.21 10.40
N GLY A 173 -12.81 -4.76 9.45
CA GLY A 173 -12.99 -4.17 8.12
C GLY A 173 -14.42 -4.24 7.59
N ARG A 174 -15.44 -4.26 8.46
CA ARG A 174 -16.86 -4.41 8.09
C ARG A 174 -17.44 -3.12 7.51
N MET A 175 -17.56 -3.05 6.19
CA MET A 175 -18.13 -1.88 5.51
C MET A 175 -19.66 -1.82 5.52
N GLN A 176 -20.37 -2.87 5.93
CA GLN A 176 -21.84 -2.87 6.05
C GLN A 176 -22.35 -1.81 7.03
N ASN A 177 -21.58 -1.52 8.08
CA ASN A 177 -21.85 -0.42 9.01
C ASN A 177 -20.63 0.51 9.08
N LYS A 178 -20.49 1.35 8.05
CA LYS A 178 -19.33 2.25 7.85
C LYS A 178 -19.09 3.18 9.05
N THR A 179 -20.17 3.72 9.64
CA THR A 179 -20.06 4.68 10.74
C THR A 179 -19.50 4.02 11.99
N ASN A 180 -20.00 2.86 12.35
CA ASN A 180 -19.55 2.12 13.54
C ASN A 180 -18.10 1.64 13.35
N LEU A 181 -17.77 1.14 12.16
CA LEU A 181 -16.39 0.75 11.84
C LEU A 181 -15.42 1.91 12.03
N MET A 182 -15.73 3.09 11.47
CA MET A 182 -14.84 4.25 11.55
C MET A 182 -14.71 4.77 13.00
N GLN A 183 -15.76 4.70 13.80
CA GLN A 183 -15.71 5.05 15.22
C GLN A 183 -14.84 4.05 16.02
N GLU A 184 -14.98 2.76 15.74
CA GLU A 184 -14.17 1.70 16.35
C GLU A 184 -12.69 1.89 15.99
N LEU A 185 -12.36 2.07 14.71
CA LEU A 185 -10.99 2.29 14.26
C LEU A 185 -10.37 3.56 14.84
N LYS A 186 -11.13 4.66 14.96
CA LYS A 186 -10.67 5.88 15.68
C LYS A 186 -10.36 5.60 17.13
N LYS A 187 -11.18 4.77 17.80
CA LYS A 187 -10.94 4.39 19.19
C LYS A 187 -9.65 3.57 19.31
N VAL A 188 -9.48 2.56 18.46
CA VAL A 188 -8.25 1.75 18.41
C VAL A 188 -7.03 2.64 18.16
N HIS A 189 -7.09 3.50 17.13
CA HIS A 189 -6.01 4.43 16.79
C HIS A 189 -5.63 5.32 17.97
N ARG A 190 -6.62 5.92 18.64
CA ARG A 190 -6.37 6.80 19.80
C ARG A 190 -5.72 6.05 20.95
N VAL A 191 -6.13 4.80 21.22
CA VAL A 191 -5.62 4.00 22.34
C VAL A 191 -4.25 3.42 22.04
N ALA A 192 -4.04 2.94 20.81
CA ALA A 192 -2.79 2.34 20.39
C ALA A 192 -1.70 3.36 20.06
N SER A 193 -2.06 4.59 19.68
CA SER A 193 -1.13 5.62 19.19
C SER A 193 -0.09 5.03 18.23
N PRO A 194 -0.51 4.43 17.11
CA PRO A 194 0.40 3.73 16.22
C PRO A 194 1.44 4.69 15.62
N HIS A 195 2.68 4.21 15.44
CA HIS A 195 3.72 4.92 14.71
C HIS A 195 3.45 4.90 13.21
N ILE A 196 2.85 3.82 12.73
CA ILE A 196 2.53 3.61 11.31
C ILE A 196 1.11 3.07 11.18
N VAL A 197 0.31 3.69 10.32
CA VAL A 197 -0.99 3.18 9.88
C VAL A 197 -0.87 2.78 8.41
N LEU A 198 -1.13 1.52 8.10
CA LEU A 198 -1.09 1.00 6.73
C LEU A 198 -2.51 0.65 6.26
N PHE A 199 -2.90 1.22 5.15
CA PHE A 199 -4.10 0.81 4.44
C PHE A 199 -3.80 -0.44 3.60
N VAL A 200 -4.59 -1.50 3.77
CA VAL A 200 -4.47 -2.74 2.98
C VAL A 200 -5.60 -2.76 1.95
N GLY A 201 -5.24 -2.64 0.69
CA GLY A 201 -6.16 -2.65 -0.46
C GLY A 201 -5.97 -3.87 -1.34
N ASP A 202 -7.03 -4.29 -2.02
CA ASP A 202 -7.02 -5.33 -3.03
C ASP A 202 -6.83 -4.68 -4.42
N ALA A 203 -5.73 -4.97 -5.10
CA ALA A 203 -5.45 -4.39 -6.42
C ALA A 203 -6.53 -4.73 -7.45
N LEU A 204 -7.19 -5.90 -7.32
CA LEU A 204 -8.24 -6.34 -8.24
C LEU A 204 -9.59 -5.62 -8.04
N ALA A 205 -9.76 -4.88 -6.94
CA ALA A 205 -11.01 -4.16 -6.67
C ALA A 205 -11.16 -2.85 -7.46
N GLY A 206 -10.14 -2.45 -8.23
CA GLY A 206 -10.21 -1.29 -9.12
C GLY A 206 -10.66 -0.01 -8.40
N ASN A 207 -11.68 0.66 -8.94
CA ASN A 207 -12.21 1.91 -8.38
C ASN A 207 -12.78 1.76 -6.96
N ASP A 208 -13.28 0.59 -6.59
CA ASP A 208 -13.77 0.34 -5.22
C ASP A 208 -12.62 0.44 -4.22
N ALA A 209 -11.41 -0.05 -4.56
CA ALA A 209 -10.24 0.11 -3.72
C ALA A 209 -9.86 1.58 -3.54
N VAL A 210 -9.99 2.41 -4.57
CA VAL A 210 -9.73 3.85 -4.53
C VAL A 210 -10.69 4.57 -3.59
N GLU A 211 -11.98 4.30 -3.70
CA GLU A 211 -13.01 4.89 -2.84
C GLU A 211 -12.83 4.46 -1.36
N GLN A 212 -12.48 3.20 -1.14
CA GLN A 212 -12.12 2.71 0.19
C GLN A 212 -10.91 3.46 0.74
N ALA A 213 -9.82 3.56 -0.03
CA ALA A 213 -8.61 4.26 0.36
C ALA A 213 -8.89 5.73 0.73
N ARG A 214 -9.66 6.46 -0.09
CA ARG A 214 -10.10 7.82 0.22
C ARG A 214 -10.82 7.92 1.55
N LYS A 215 -11.74 6.98 1.81
CA LYS A 215 -12.53 6.96 3.04
C LYS A 215 -11.64 6.74 4.26
N PHE A 216 -10.75 5.74 4.22
CA PHE A 216 -9.82 5.48 5.31
C PHE A 216 -8.86 6.65 5.52
N GLN A 217 -8.34 7.25 4.42
CA GLN A 217 -7.45 8.40 4.49
C GLN A 217 -8.12 9.61 5.16
N SER A 218 -9.39 9.89 4.83
CA SER A 218 -10.12 11.02 5.40
C SER A 218 -10.40 10.89 6.90
N VAL A 219 -10.35 9.67 7.43
CA VAL A 219 -10.74 9.36 8.82
C VAL A 219 -9.54 9.09 9.71
N LEU A 220 -8.53 8.38 9.21
CA LEU A 220 -7.40 7.85 9.99
C LEU A 220 -6.06 8.42 9.56
N HIS A 221 -5.99 9.08 8.40
CA HIS A 221 -4.74 9.64 7.86
C HIS A 221 -3.60 8.61 7.82
N PHE A 222 -3.83 7.49 7.12
CA PHE A 222 -2.82 6.43 7.02
C PHE A 222 -1.52 6.94 6.32
N ASP A 223 -0.39 6.31 6.64
CA ASP A 223 0.94 6.75 6.21
C ASP A 223 1.35 6.16 4.86
N GLY A 224 0.88 4.97 4.57
CA GLY A 224 1.17 4.25 3.32
C GLY A 224 0.15 3.15 3.06
N ALA A 225 0.17 2.61 1.84
CA ALA A 225 -0.69 1.52 1.44
C ALA A 225 0.10 0.24 1.15
N VAL A 226 -0.54 -0.89 1.43
CA VAL A 226 -0.12 -2.22 0.99
C VAL A 226 -1.16 -2.71 -0.01
N LEU A 227 -0.73 -3.04 -1.22
CA LEU A 227 -1.60 -3.63 -2.23
C LEU A 227 -1.40 -5.14 -2.27
N THR A 228 -2.48 -5.88 -2.05
CA THR A 228 -2.52 -7.33 -2.17
C THR A 228 -2.91 -7.74 -3.59
N LYS A 229 -2.56 -8.95 -3.99
CA LYS A 229 -2.88 -9.56 -5.30
C LYS A 229 -2.33 -8.78 -6.50
N LEU A 230 -1.25 -8.04 -6.30
CA LEU A 230 -0.62 -7.27 -7.38
C LEU A 230 0.00 -8.19 -8.45
N ASP A 231 0.35 -9.43 -8.08
CA ASP A 231 0.82 -10.49 -8.99
C ASP A 231 -0.23 -10.90 -10.03
N THR A 232 -1.51 -10.75 -9.71
CA THR A 232 -2.64 -11.07 -10.60
C THR A 232 -3.27 -9.84 -11.25
N ASP A 233 -2.87 -8.63 -10.85
CA ASP A 233 -3.31 -7.38 -11.47
C ASP A 233 -2.49 -7.10 -12.73
N ALA A 234 -3.06 -7.43 -13.88
CA ALA A 234 -2.44 -7.18 -15.18
C ALA A 234 -2.46 -5.71 -15.61
N ARG A 235 -3.28 -4.86 -14.96
CA ARG A 235 -3.59 -3.50 -15.41
C ARG A 235 -2.92 -2.40 -14.60
N GLY A 236 -2.62 -2.65 -13.31
CA GLY A 236 -1.87 -1.76 -12.43
C GLY A 236 -2.51 -0.39 -12.09
N GLY A 237 -3.66 -0.06 -12.68
CA GLY A 237 -4.30 1.24 -12.51
C GLY A 237 -4.71 1.57 -11.07
N ALA A 238 -4.99 0.55 -10.27
CA ALA A 238 -5.37 0.72 -8.87
C ALA A 238 -4.24 1.38 -8.04
N ALA A 239 -2.99 0.96 -8.22
CA ALA A 239 -1.84 1.54 -7.51
C ALA A 239 -1.71 3.04 -7.79
N LEU A 240 -1.74 3.42 -9.07
CA LEU A 240 -1.66 4.80 -9.52
C LEU A 240 -2.81 5.66 -8.97
N SER A 241 -4.03 5.14 -9.04
CA SER A 241 -5.24 5.84 -8.60
C SER A 241 -5.30 6.00 -7.09
N ILE A 242 -4.88 5.00 -6.30
CA ILE A 242 -4.83 5.08 -4.83
C ILE A 242 -3.78 6.09 -4.40
N ALA A 243 -2.56 6.04 -4.95
CA ALA A 243 -1.50 6.99 -4.63
C ALA A 243 -1.94 8.43 -4.91
N HIS A 244 -2.54 8.68 -6.08
CA HIS A 244 -3.04 10.00 -6.42
C HIS A 244 -4.21 10.45 -5.52
N ALA A 245 -5.21 9.59 -5.32
CA ALA A 245 -6.43 9.92 -4.58
C ALA A 245 -6.19 10.19 -3.09
N THR A 246 -5.17 9.58 -2.50
CA THR A 246 -4.87 9.68 -1.07
C THR A 246 -3.66 10.55 -0.76
N ASN A 247 -2.87 10.90 -1.76
CA ASN A 247 -1.57 11.55 -1.61
C ASN A 247 -0.64 10.75 -0.66
N ARG A 248 -0.74 9.41 -0.71
CA ARG A 248 0.06 8.49 0.09
C ARG A 248 0.69 7.41 -0.80
N PRO A 249 1.93 6.99 -0.47
CA PRO A 249 2.64 6.02 -1.29
C PRO A 249 2.08 4.61 -1.11
N ILE A 250 2.28 3.78 -2.13
CA ILE A 250 2.27 2.33 -1.96
C ILE A 250 3.67 1.95 -1.44
N VAL A 251 3.74 1.27 -0.31
CA VAL A 251 5.03 0.94 0.32
C VAL A 251 5.38 -0.54 0.20
N LEU A 252 4.38 -1.42 0.23
CA LEU A 252 4.54 -2.86 0.11
C LEU A 252 3.52 -3.43 -0.87
N ALA A 253 3.87 -4.54 -1.51
CA ALA A 253 3.01 -5.26 -2.43
C ALA A 253 3.01 -6.77 -2.15
N GLY A 254 1.82 -7.36 -2.12
CA GLY A 254 1.65 -8.81 -2.09
C GLY A 254 1.87 -9.37 -3.50
N SER A 255 2.83 -10.27 -3.63
CA SER A 255 3.27 -10.88 -4.89
C SER A 255 2.97 -12.38 -4.99
N GLY A 256 2.15 -12.92 -4.09
CA GLY A 256 1.79 -14.33 -4.07
C GLY A 256 1.16 -14.76 -2.74
N GLN A 257 1.13 -16.07 -2.47
CA GLN A 257 0.40 -16.65 -1.34
C GLN A 257 1.27 -16.93 -0.11
N GLU A 258 2.57 -17.14 -0.30
CA GLU A 258 3.49 -17.51 0.76
C GLU A 258 3.85 -16.29 1.65
N TYR A 259 4.39 -16.55 2.86
CA TYR A 259 4.76 -15.48 3.79
C TYR A 259 5.85 -14.56 3.24
N GLN A 260 6.78 -15.08 2.45
CA GLN A 260 7.83 -14.31 1.78
C GLN A 260 7.33 -13.49 0.59
N ASP A 261 6.09 -13.72 0.12
CA ASP A 261 5.52 -13.02 -1.02
C ASP A 261 4.95 -11.65 -0.61
N LEU A 262 5.78 -10.87 0.06
CA LEU A 262 5.56 -9.45 0.36
C LEU A 262 6.85 -8.70 0.03
N ILE A 263 6.78 -7.89 -1.00
CA ILE A 263 7.92 -7.16 -1.55
C ILE A 263 7.79 -5.65 -1.33
N ASP A 264 8.89 -4.93 -1.38
CA ASP A 264 8.88 -3.48 -1.46
C ASP A 264 8.21 -3.05 -2.76
N PHE A 265 7.37 -2.01 -2.69
CA PHE A 265 6.78 -1.44 -3.89
C PHE A 265 7.77 -0.44 -4.48
N GLU A 266 8.47 -0.85 -5.54
CA GLU A 266 9.41 0.00 -6.28
C GLU A 266 8.73 0.59 -7.51
N PRO A 267 8.46 1.92 -7.54
CA PRO A 267 7.73 2.56 -8.63
C PRO A 267 8.29 2.27 -10.02
N VAL A 268 9.62 2.37 -10.21
CA VAL A 268 10.23 2.14 -11.53
C VAL A 268 10.09 0.69 -11.98
N HIS A 269 10.32 -0.28 -11.08
CA HIS A 269 10.13 -1.69 -11.38
C HIS A 269 8.67 -2.01 -11.73
N PHE A 270 7.74 -1.44 -10.98
CA PHE A 270 6.30 -1.58 -11.24
C PHE A 270 5.93 -1.02 -12.62
N LEU A 271 6.38 0.21 -12.95
CA LEU A 271 6.10 0.85 -14.24
C LEU A 271 6.76 0.10 -15.40
N THR A 272 7.99 -0.41 -15.23
CA THR A 272 8.66 -1.21 -16.25
C THR A 272 7.83 -2.45 -16.60
N LYS A 273 7.32 -3.16 -15.58
CA LYS A 273 6.46 -4.33 -15.79
C LYS A 273 5.11 -3.95 -16.43
N LEU A 274 4.51 -2.85 -15.97
CA LEU A 274 3.21 -2.39 -16.45
C LEU A 274 3.24 -1.97 -17.92
N LEU A 275 4.30 -1.28 -18.34
CA LEU A 275 4.40 -0.63 -19.65
C LEU A 275 5.30 -1.39 -20.62
N SER A 276 5.78 -2.59 -20.28
CA SER A 276 6.76 -3.34 -21.07
C SER A 276 6.31 -3.68 -22.49
N GLU A 277 5.02 -3.77 -22.75
CA GLU A 277 4.47 -4.08 -24.07
C GLU A 277 4.14 -2.82 -24.89
N ASP A 278 3.99 -1.67 -24.24
CA ASP A 278 3.45 -0.46 -24.85
C ASP A 278 4.51 0.64 -25.09
N ILE A 279 5.64 0.59 -24.40
CA ILE A 279 6.64 1.66 -24.37
C ILE A 279 8.04 1.14 -24.69
N ASP A 280 8.82 1.95 -25.44
CA ASP A 280 10.23 1.67 -25.71
C ASP A 280 11.01 1.54 -24.38
N PRO A 281 11.67 0.39 -24.12
CA PRO A 281 12.45 0.18 -22.90
C PRO A 281 13.49 1.25 -22.61
N SER A 282 13.98 1.95 -23.64
CA SER A 282 14.92 3.06 -23.46
C SER A 282 14.33 4.28 -22.72
N ALA A 283 13.00 4.41 -22.64
CA ALA A 283 12.33 5.46 -21.86
C ALA A 283 12.62 5.36 -20.36
N PHE A 284 12.95 4.16 -19.85
CA PHE A 284 13.30 3.94 -18.44
C PHE A 284 14.76 4.29 -18.11
N LYS A 285 15.62 4.54 -19.10
CA LYS A 285 17.04 4.89 -18.87
C LYS A 285 17.21 6.20 -18.07
N ILE A 286 16.22 7.08 -18.08
CA ILE A 286 16.23 8.30 -17.27
C ILE A 286 16.33 8.01 -15.76
N PHE A 287 15.97 6.80 -15.34
CA PHE A 287 16.04 6.34 -13.93
C PHE A 287 17.28 5.47 -13.65
N GLY A 288 18.18 5.29 -14.60
CA GLY A 288 19.36 4.44 -14.45
C GLY A 288 19.05 2.94 -14.43
N VAL A 289 17.88 2.54 -14.90
CA VAL A 289 17.46 1.14 -15.00
C VAL A 289 17.68 0.68 -16.43
N ASP A 290 18.58 -0.29 -16.62
CA ASP A 290 18.65 -1.05 -17.86
C ASP A 290 17.47 -2.05 -17.84
N ALA A 291 16.53 -1.88 -18.74
CA ALA A 291 15.45 -2.84 -18.95
C ALA A 291 16.08 -4.18 -19.40
N GLN A 292 16.08 -5.17 -18.52
CA GLN A 292 16.44 -6.56 -18.84
C GLN A 292 15.22 -7.34 -19.28
#